data_3ccb747defc10a403e3aa71dba912140
#
_entry.id   3ccb747defc10a403e3aa71dba912140
#
_cell.length_a   1.000
_cell.length_b   1.000
_cell.length_c   1.000
_cell.angle_alpha   90.00
_cell.angle_beta   90.00
_cell.angle_gamma   90.00
#
_symmetry.space_group_name_H-M   'P 1'
#
loop_
_entity.id
_entity.type
_entity.pdbx_description
1 polymer ?
#
loop_
_entity_poly.entity_id
_entity_poly.type
_entity_poly.pdbx_seq_one_letter_code
_entity_poly.pdbx_strand_id
1 'polypeptide(L)'
;QALPEGGMNGMANAIGMVELTSIARGIETSDFMVKAAQVELIRSSTVCPGKYIIIIAGDTGDVKASMAEGIRQGGESVVNTLLLPNAHPQLIPAISMTTQPPAGGAVGVLEFYSIASAITAADVAAKAANVTLIEVRIGYAIGGKGFVTLTGDVGAVREAVAAASRDAELLVGTSVIPRPAQQVFQSLL
;
A
#
# COMPACT_ATOMS: atom_id res chain seq x y z
N GLN A 1 -2.97 16.74 -27.61
CA GLN A 1 -1.93 17.27 -26.72
C GLN A 1 -1.38 16.11 -25.93
N ALA A 2 -0.12 15.73 -26.19
CA ALA A 2 0.56 14.67 -25.49
C ALA A 2 0.78 15.11 -24.03
N LEU A 3 0.46 14.23 -23.08
CA LEU A 3 0.81 14.41 -21.67
C LEU A 3 2.35 14.44 -21.56
N PRO A 4 2.93 15.30 -20.72
CA PRO A 4 4.37 15.32 -20.54
C PRO A 4 4.82 13.98 -19.93
N GLU A 5 5.77 13.33 -20.58
CA GLU A 5 6.53 12.25 -19.99
C GLU A 5 7.43 12.83 -18.88
N GLY A 6 6.85 12.95 -17.69
CA GLY A 6 7.60 13.31 -16.48
C GLY A 6 8.44 12.12 -16.05
N GLY A 7 9.65 12.01 -16.56
CA GLY A 7 10.64 11.06 -16.07
C GLY A 7 10.94 11.36 -14.60
N MET A 8 10.58 10.43 -13.70
CA MET A 8 10.93 10.48 -12.29
C MET A 8 12.43 10.21 -12.12
N ASN A 9 13.25 11.28 -12.12
CA ASN A 9 14.64 11.27 -11.69
C ASN A 9 14.72 11.59 -10.18
N GLY A 10 14.22 10.68 -9.37
CA GLY A 10 14.27 10.69 -7.92
C GLY A 10 13.39 9.55 -7.46
N MET A 11 13.96 8.45 -6.96
CA MET A 11 13.14 7.36 -6.43
C MET A 11 12.32 7.92 -5.27
N ALA A 12 10.98 7.94 -5.40
CA ALA A 12 10.09 8.21 -4.30
C ALA A 12 10.46 7.28 -3.14
N ASN A 13 10.97 7.84 -2.06
CA ASN A 13 11.52 7.06 -0.95
C ASN A 13 10.60 7.08 0.28
N ALA A 14 9.47 7.79 0.20
CA ALA A 14 8.47 7.80 1.26
C ALA A 14 7.07 7.63 0.69
N ILE A 15 6.21 7.00 1.47
CA ILE A 15 4.76 6.89 1.22
C ILE A 15 4.04 7.51 2.41
N GLY A 16 3.04 8.35 2.10
CA GLY A 16 2.11 8.92 3.06
C GLY A 16 0.69 8.46 2.77
N MET A 17 -0.09 8.20 3.82
CA MET A 17 -1.50 7.83 3.70
C MET A 17 -2.35 8.63 4.69
N VAL A 18 -3.50 9.09 4.23
CA VAL A 18 -4.55 9.68 5.08
C VAL A 18 -5.87 8.99 4.75
N GLU A 19 -6.56 8.49 5.78
CA GLU A 19 -7.87 7.85 5.67
C GLU A 19 -8.93 8.69 6.39
N LEU A 20 -10.03 8.96 5.70
CA LEU A 20 -11.11 9.82 6.19
C LEU A 20 -12.47 9.11 6.17
N THR A 21 -13.34 9.47 7.11
CA THR A 21 -14.73 8.98 7.16
C THR A 21 -15.64 9.68 6.13
N SER A 22 -15.24 10.83 5.60
CA SER A 22 -16.05 11.61 4.66
C SER A 22 -15.44 11.58 3.26
N ILE A 23 -16.21 11.12 2.27
CA ILE A 23 -15.80 11.10 0.87
C ILE A 23 -15.61 12.52 0.33
N ALA A 24 -16.56 13.41 0.59
CA ALA A 24 -16.50 14.80 0.12
C ALA A 24 -15.27 15.52 0.69
N ARG A 25 -15.05 15.39 2.02
CA ARG A 25 -13.86 15.97 2.66
C ARG A 25 -12.58 15.30 2.16
N GLY A 26 -12.60 14.01 1.87
CA GLY A 26 -11.45 13.28 1.32
C GLY A 26 -11.03 13.80 -0.06
N ILE A 27 -11.98 14.03 -0.96
CA ILE A 27 -11.69 14.61 -2.29
C ILE A 27 -11.07 16.02 -2.15
N GLU A 28 -11.65 16.86 -1.30
CA GLU A 28 -11.13 18.20 -1.03
C GLU A 28 -9.72 18.15 -0.42
N THR A 29 -9.53 17.28 0.57
CA THR A 29 -8.23 17.07 1.24
C THR A 29 -7.15 16.61 0.26
N SER A 30 -7.49 15.74 -0.72
CA SER A 30 -6.53 15.30 -1.75
C SER A 30 -5.96 16.49 -2.53
N ASP A 31 -6.81 17.44 -2.91
CA ASP A 31 -6.39 18.64 -3.66
C ASP A 31 -5.42 19.50 -2.82
N PHE A 32 -5.72 19.71 -1.54
CA PHE A 32 -4.82 20.43 -0.64
C PHE A 32 -3.48 19.72 -0.46
N MET A 33 -3.48 18.39 -0.31
CA MET A 33 -2.26 17.60 -0.13
C MET A 33 -1.32 17.71 -1.33
N VAL A 34 -1.87 17.59 -2.54
CA VAL A 34 -1.08 17.67 -3.78
C VAL A 34 -0.55 19.08 -4.03
N LYS A 35 -1.28 20.13 -3.57
CA LYS A 35 -0.86 21.52 -3.70
C LYS A 35 0.17 21.95 -2.65
N ALA A 36 0.25 21.23 -1.53
CA ALA A 36 1.09 21.61 -0.39
C ALA A 36 2.58 21.31 -0.58
N ALA A 37 2.94 20.31 -1.38
CA ALA A 37 4.33 19.88 -1.58
C ALA A 37 4.49 19.10 -2.89
N GLN A 38 5.74 18.83 -3.27
CA GLN A 38 6.08 18.08 -4.48
C GLN A 38 5.89 16.57 -4.27
N VAL A 39 4.64 16.12 -4.36
CA VAL A 39 4.27 14.70 -4.17
C VAL A 39 3.52 14.16 -5.37
N GLU A 40 3.62 12.84 -5.58
CA GLU A 40 2.82 12.09 -6.53
C GLU A 40 1.59 11.52 -5.83
N LEU A 41 0.41 11.69 -6.45
CA LEU A 41 -0.83 11.09 -5.96
C LEU A 41 -0.94 9.65 -6.47
N ILE A 42 -0.64 8.67 -5.61
CA ILE A 42 -0.69 7.25 -5.95
C ILE A 42 -2.13 6.73 -5.95
N ARG A 43 -2.93 7.16 -4.96
CA ARG A 43 -4.32 6.77 -4.84
C ARG A 43 -5.14 7.86 -4.18
N SER A 44 -6.33 8.10 -4.73
CA SER A 44 -7.36 8.95 -4.12
C SER A 44 -8.70 8.32 -4.49
N SER A 45 -9.31 7.59 -3.55
CA SER A 45 -10.51 6.80 -3.85
C SER A 45 -11.33 6.44 -2.63
N THR A 46 -12.59 6.08 -2.88
CA THR A 46 -13.46 5.49 -1.86
C THR A 46 -12.98 4.10 -1.44
N VAL A 47 -13.14 3.78 -0.16
CA VAL A 47 -12.91 2.44 0.40
C VAL A 47 -14.07 2.06 1.32
N CYS A 48 -14.26 0.76 1.53
CA CYS A 48 -15.30 0.28 2.45
C CYS A 48 -14.98 0.64 3.92
N PRO A 49 -15.99 0.85 4.75
CA PRO A 49 -17.41 1.03 4.47
C PRO A 49 -17.79 2.53 4.32
N GLY A 50 -17.55 3.12 3.15
CA GLY A 50 -17.90 4.52 2.89
C GLY A 50 -16.88 5.54 3.37
N LYS A 51 -15.61 5.13 3.51
CA LYS A 51 -14.46 5.99 3.82
C LYS A 51 -13.75 6.44 2.53
N TYR A 52 -12.78 7.33 2.68
CA TYR A 52 -11.92 7.81 1.61
C TYR A 52 -10.46 7.65 1.99
N ILE A 53 -9.63 7.23 1.03
CA ILE A 53 -8.20 7.06 1.24
C ILE A 53 -7.41 7.90 0.25
N ILE A 54 -6.34 8.51 0.74
CA ILE A 54 -5.38 9.29 -0.03
C ILE A 54 -4.00 8.67 0.21
N ILE A 55 -3.32 8.25 -0.84
CA ILE A 55 -1.94 7.75 -0.77
C ILE A 55 -1.08 8.60 -1.70
N ILE A 56 0.00 9.14 -1.14
CA ILE A 56 0.98 9.97 -1.83
C ILE A 56 2.38 9.36 -1.70
N ALA A 57 3.25 9.70 -2.63
CA ALA A 57 4.65 9.31 -2.60
C ALA A 57 5.54 10.49 -3.01
N GLY A 58 6.81 10.45 -2.55
CA GLY A 58 7.78 11.50 -2.86
C GLY A 58 8.95 11.49 -1.89
N ASP A 59 9.69 12.59 -1.83
CA ASP A 59 10.71 12.78 -0.82
C ASP A 59 10.09 12.86 0.58
N THR A 60 10.79 12.35 1.58
CA THR A 60 10.27 12.27 2.97
C THR A 60 9.82 13.63 3.50
N GLY A 61 10.53 14.72 3.17
CA GLY A 61 10.17 16.08 3.57
C GLY A 61 8.86 16.55 2.95
N ASP A 62 8.70 16.34 1.65
CA ASP A 62 7.50 16.72 0.90
C ASP A 62 6.28 15.88 1.33
N VAL A 63 6.47 14.56 1.52
CA VAL A 63 5.39 13.69 2.02
C VAL A 63 4.93 14.12 3.41
N LYS A 64 5.86 14.47 4.33
CA LYS A 64 5.51 14.99 5.66
C LYS A 64 4.73 16.31 5.58
N ALA A 65 5.16 17.25 4.74
CA ALA A 65 4.49 18.53 4.56
C ALA A 65 3.08 18.34 3.99
N SER A 66 2.95 17.54 2.96
CA SER A 66 1.66 17.18 2.36
C SER A 66 0.72 16.49 3.34
N MET A 67 1.21 15.54 4.14
CA MET A 67 0.42 14.86 5.18
C MET A 67 -0.03 15.81 6.28
N ALA A 68 0.84 16.73 6.73
CA ALA A 68 0.47 17.72 7.74
C ALA A 68 -0.69 18.60 7.26
N GLU A 69 -0.67 19.02 6.00
CA GLU A 69 -1.78 19.75 5.38
C GLU A 69 -3.03 18.87 5.27
N GLY A 70 -2.89 17.61 4.85
CA GLY A 70 -4.00 16.68 4.75
C GLY A 70 -4.70 16.42 6.09
N ILE A 71 -3.94 16.25 7.16
CA ILE A 71 -4.47 16.09 8.52
C ILE A 71 -5.19 17.36 8.98
N ARG A 72 -4.60 18.52 8.73
CA ARG A 72 -5.20 19.81 9.08
C ARG A 72 -6.53 20.04 8.36
N GLN A 73 -6.60 19.79 7.06
CA GLN A 73 -7.80 20.00 6.24
C GLN A 73 -8.86 18.92 6.49
N GLY A 74 -8.45 17.66 6.67
CA GLY A 74 -9.35 16.55 6.99
C GLY A 74 -10.01 16.69 8.36
N GLY A 75 -9.30 17.31 9.32
CA GLY A 75 -9.81 17.58 10.67
C GLY A 75 -10.38 16.33 11.34
N GLU A 76 -11.54 16.45 11.94
CA GLU A 76 -12.23 15.35 12.66
C GLU A 76 -12.62 14.16 11.77
N SER A 77 -12.61 14.34 10.43
CA SER A 77 -12.86 13.24 9.51
C SER A 77 -11.69 12.29 9.35
N VAL A 78 -10.47 12.68 9.76
CA VAL A 78 -9.29 11.82 9.68
C VAL A 78 -9.38 10.73 10.74
N VAL A 79 -9.34 9.47 10.31
CA VAL A 79 -9.44 8.30 11.22
C VAL A 79 -8.18 7.46 11.25
N ASN A 80 -7.32 7.57 10.24
CA ASN A 80 -6.05 6.85 10.21
C ASN A 80 -5.03 7.58 9.35
N THR A 81 -3.75 7.44 9.69
CA THR A 81 -2.63 7.99 8.93
C THR A 81 -1.46 7.01 8.94
N LEU A 82 -0.65 7.03 7.88
CA LEU A 82 0.58 6.27 7.79
C LEU A 82 1.66 7.12 7.13
N LEU A 83 2.86 7.13 7.70
CA LEU A 83 4.07 7.63 7.06
C LEU A 83 5.11 6.53 7.07
N LEU A 84 5.51 6.09 5.88
CA LEU A 84 6.63 5.17 5.67
C LEU A 84 7.80 5.92 5.02
N PRO A 85 8.80 6.34 5.78
CA PRO A 85 10.07 6.79 5.22
C PRO A 85 10.85 5.59 4.68
N ASN A 86 11.56 5.76 3.56
CA ASN A 86 12.32 4.70 2.90
C ASN A 86 11.46 3.47 2.53
N ALA A 87 10.28 3.71 1.97
CA ALA A 87 9.38 2.68 1.49
C ALA A 87 10.03 1.80 0.42
N HIS A 88 9.80 0.49 0.47
CA HIS A 88 10.37 -0.43 -0.52
C HIS A 88 9.82 -0.14 -1.92
N PRO A 89 10.65 -0.15 -2.99
CA PRO A 89 10.21 0.23 -4.35
C PRO A 89 9.05 -0.59 -4.92
N GLN A 90 8.85 -1.81 -4.45
CA GLN A 90 7.75 -2.67 -4.88
C GLN A 90 6.38 -2.23 -4.36
N LEU A 91 6.31 -1.34 -3.34
CA LEU A 91 5.01 -0.97 -2.74
C LEU A 91 4.10 -0.23 -3.71
N ILE A 92 4.61 0.78 -4.41
CA ILE A 92 3.80 1.57 -5.34
C ILE A 92 3.22 0.69 -6.46
N PRO A 93 4.02 -0.14 -7.17
CA PRO A 93 3.46 -1.07 -8.14
C PRO A 93 2.41 -2.03 -7.57
N ALA A 94 2.64 -2.57 -6.37
CA ALA A 94 1.71 -3.50 -5.74
C ALA A 94 0.39 -2.83 -5.29
N ILE A 95 0.43 -1.60 -4.79
CA ILE A 95 -0.76 -0.79 -4.45
C ILE A 95 -1.53 -0.40 -5.72
N SER A 96 -0.82 -0.10 -6.81
CA SER A 96 -1.40 0.32 -8.09
C SER A 96 -1.82 -0.86 -8.98
N MET A 97 -1.60 -2.11 -8.55
CA MET A 97 -1.87 -3.33 -9.33
C MET A 97 -1.13 -3.34 -10.69
N THR A 98 0.09 -2.85 -10.73
CA THR A 98 0.94 -2.81 -11.93
C THR A 98 2.14 -3.74 -11.85
N THR A 99 2.27 -4.51 -10.77
CA THR A 99 3.32 -5.51 -10.63
C THR A 99 3.18 -6.60 -11.69
N GLN A 100 4.31 -7.02 -12.24
CA GLN A 100 4.40 -8.17 -13.13
C GLN A 100 5.20 -9.27 -12.40
N PRO A 101 4.55 -10.12 -11.60
CA PRO A 101 5.26 -11.14 -10.86
C PRO A 101 5.74 -12.25 -11.79
N PRO A 102 6.83 -12.96 -11.41
CA PRO A 102 7.32 -14.11 -12.15
C PRO A 102 6.26 -15.22 -12.17
N ALA A 103 6.24 -16.02 -13.24
CA ALA A 103 5.36 -17.17 -13.34
C ALA A 103 5.77 -18.24 -12.32
N GLY A 104 4.86 -18.61 -11.42
CA GLY A 104 5.07 -19.67 -10.43
C GLY A 104 5.80 -19.17 -9.17
N GLY A 105 6.05 -20.11 -8.25
CA GLY A 105 6.62 -19.87 -6.94
C GLY A 105 5.64 -20.19 -5.80
N ALA A 106 6.13 -20.12 -4.57
CA ALA A 106 5.26 -20.17 -3.40
C ALA A 106 4.46 -18.87 -3.30
N VAL A 107 3.31 -18.90 -2.65
CA VAL A 107 2.48 -17.73 -2.39
C VAL A 107 2.38 -17.50 -0.89
N GLY A 108 2.61 -16.25 -0.47
CA GLY A 108 2.34 -15.75 0.86
C GLY A 108 1.14 -14.80 0.83
N VAL A 109 0.29 -14.89 1.86
CA VAL A 109 -0.87 -14.02 2.04
C VAL A 109 -0.87 -13.51 3.47
N LEU A 110 -1.08 -12.20 3.65
CA LEU A 110 -1.30 -11.58 4.95
C LEU A 110 -2.56 -10.71 4.86
N GLU A 111 -3.47 -10.84 5.82
CA GLU A 111 -4.75 -10.13 5.86
C GLU A 111 -4.87 -9.30 7.14
N PHE A 112 -5.39 -8.08 7.04
CA PHE A 112 -5.48 -7.11 8.13
C PHE A 112 -6.84 -6.41 8.18
N TYR A 113 -7.27 -6.02 9.40
CA TYR A 113 -8.41 -5.12 9.57
C TYR A 113 -8.08 -3.64 9.27
N SER A 114 -6.82 -3.31 8.96
CA SER A 114 -6.36 -1.95 8.66
C SER A 114 -5.60 -1.91 7.33
N ILE A 115 -5.90 -0.91 6.52
CA ILE A 115 -5.15 -0.63 5.28
C ILE A 115 -3.71 -0.20 5.61
N ALA A 116 -3.52 0.64 6.63
CA ALA A 116 -2.20 1.07 7.07
C ALA A 116 -1.32 -0.12 7.49
N SER A 117 -1.90 -1.06 8.27
CA SER A 117 -1.21 -2.27 8.68
C SER A 117 -0.82 -3.16 7.49
N ALA A 118 -1.68 -3.29 6.49
CA ALA A 118 -1.36 -4.04 5.28
C ALA A 118 -0.20 -3.41 4.49
N ILE A 119 -0.18 -2.09 4.32
CA ILE A 119 0.91 -1.37 3.63
C ILE A 119 2.23 -1.52 4.42
N THR A 120 2.18 -1.36 5.74
CA THR A 120 3.35 -1.56 6.62
C THR A 120 3.89 -2.98 6.53
N ALA A 121 3.01 -3.97 6.61
CA ALA A 121 3.39 -5.37 6.50
C ALA A 121 4.01 -5.73 5.14
N ALA A 122 3.49 -5.15 4.05
CA ALA A 122 4.07 -5.32 2.71
C ALA A 122 5.50 -4.76 2.63
N ASP A 123 5.76 -3.60 3.24
CA ASP A 123 7.08 -3.01 3.33
C ASP A 123 8.06 -3.90 4.11
N VAL A 124 7.63 -4.38 5.27
CA VAL A 124 8.43 -5.30 6.11
C VAL A 124 8.72 -6.59 5.36
N ALA A 125 7.72 -7.19 4.71
CA ALA A 125 7.88 -8.43 3.95
C ALA A 125 8.92 -8.29 2.82
N ALA A 126 8.81 -7.22 2.02
CA ALA A 126 9.70 -6.97 0.90
C ALA A 126 11.14 -6.65 1.33
N LYS A 127 11.33 -6.06 2.53
CA LYS A 127 12.65 -5.78 3.11
C LYS A 127 13.29 -6.99 3.78
N ALA A 128 12.47 -7.93 4.27
CA ALA A 128 12.94 -9.08 5.05
C ALA A 128 13.51 -10.20 4.19
N ALA A 129 12.99 -10.41 2.98
CA ALA A 129 13.38 -11.53 2.13
C ALA A 129 13.24 -11.21 0.64
N ASN A 130 13.89 -12.01 -0.20
CA ASN A 130 13.81 -11.85 -1.66
C ASN A 130 12.47 -12.40 -2.19
N VAL A 131 11.43 -11.58 -2.09
CA VAL A 131 10.08 -11.86 -2.58
C VAL A 131 9.62 -10.78 -3.55
N THR A 132 8.61 -11.12 -4.37
CA THR A 132 7.90 -10.17 -5.21
C THR A 132 6.52 -9.93 -4.62
N LEU A 133 6.20 -8.67 -4.30
CA LEU A 133 4.84 -8.28 -3.95
C LEU A 133 3.96 -8.39 -5.20
N ILE A 134 2.89 -9.17 -5.14
CA ILE A 134 1.91 -9.28 -6.22
C ILE A 134 0.92 -8.12 -6.12
N GLU A 135 0.29 -7.99 -4.96
CA GLU A 135 -0.74 -6.98 -4.69
C GLU A 135 -0.72 -6.54 -3.23
N VAL A 136 -0.97 -5.25 -3.02
CA VAL A 136 -1.40 -4.69 -1.74
C VAL A 136 -2.80 -4.14 -1.94
N ARG A 137 -3.82 -4.93 -1.59
CA ARG A 137 -5.21 -4.51 -1.73
C ARG A 137 -5.64 -3.63 -0.57
N ILE A 138 -6.20 -2.48 -0.91
CA ILE A 138 -6.52 -1.42 0.03
C ILE A 138 -8.03 -1.13 0.08
N GLY A 139 -8.77 -1.87 0.90
CA GLY A 139 -10.11 -1.52 1.35
C GLY A 139 -11.25 -1.58 0.33
N TYR A 140 -11.02 -1.82 -0.96
CA TYR A 140 -12.06 -1.85 -1.98
C TYR A 140 -12.74 -3.23 -2.05
N ALA A 141 -14.06 -3.26 -1.87
CA ALA A 141 -14.92 -4.45 -1.94
C ALA A 141 -14.56 -5.57 -0.93
N ILE A 142 -13.81 -5.26 0.14
CA ILE A 142 -13.36 -6.22 1.15
C ILE A 142 -13.66 -5.78 2.59
N GLY A 143 -14.72 -4.97 2.77
CA GLY A 143 -15.18 -4.55 4.10
C GLY A 143 -14.21 -3.61 4.84
N GLY A 144 -13.34 -2.88 4.11
CA GLY A 144 -12.35 -1.99 4.73
C GLY A 144 -11.08 -2.67 5.21
N LYS A 145 -10.94 -3.97 4.99
CA LYS A 145 -9.70 -4.71 5.23
C LYS A 145 -8.60 -4.31 4.24
N GLY A 146 -7.38 -4.70 4.53
CA GLY A 146 -6.28 -4.75 3.58
C GLY A 146 -5.67 -6.14 3.54
N PHE A 147 -5.13 -6.54 2.39
CA PHE A 147 -4.33 -7.76 2.33
C PHE A 147 -3.15 -7.61 1.38
N VAL A 148 -2.14 -8.44 1.61
CA VAL A 148 -0.92 -8.52 0.83
C VAL A 148 -0.80 -9.91 0.25
N THR A 149 -0.52 -10.01 -1.05
CA THR A 149 -0.08 -11.24 -1.69
C THR A 149 1.34 -11.06 -2.21
N LEU A 150 2.17 -12.08 -2.02
CA LEU A 150 3.56 -12.08 -2.45
C LEU A 150 3.99 -13.46 -2.94
N THR A 151 5.04 -13.51 -3.74
CA THR A 151 5.58 -14.76 -4.30
C THR A 151 7.12 -14.79 -4.26
N GLY A 152 7.66 -15.98 -4.33
CA GLY A 152 9.09 -16.24 -4.33
C GLY A 152 9.41 -17.69 -3.98
N ASP A 153 10.67 -17.96 -3.65
CA ASP A 153 11.05 -19.26 -3.11
C ASP A 153 10.37 -19.53 -1.77
N VAL A 154 10.04 -20.79 -1.48
CA VAL A 154 9.29 -21.18 -0.28
C VAL A 154 9.94 -20.64 1.00
N GLY A 155 11.27 -20.70 1.09
CA GLY A 155 12.03 -20.19 2.25
C GLY A 155 11.86 -18.68 2.41
N ALA A 156 12.04 -17.93 1.34
CA ALA A 156 11.89 -16.49 1.32
C ALA A 156 10.46 -16.04 1.65
N VAL A 157 9.45 -16.72 1.09
CA VAL A 157 8.03 -16.44 1.38
C VAL A 157 7.71 -16.68 2.86
N ARG A 158 8.20 -17.79 3.45
CA ARG A 158 8.02 -18.06 4.88
C ARG A 158 8.66 -16.98 5.75
N GLU A 159 9.87 -16.56 5.44
CA GLU A 159 10.59 -15.52 6.17
C GLU A 159 9.87 -14.18 6.06
N ALA A 160 9.47 -13.78 4.84
CA ALA A 160 8.73 -12.55 4.59
C ALA A 160 7.41 -12.50 5.40
N VAL A 161 6.61 -13.56 5.35
CA VAL A 161 5.35 -13.66 6.09
C VAL A 161 5.60 -13.64 7.59
N ALA A 162 6.58 -14.38 8.09
CA ALA A 162 6.92 -14.41 9.51
C ALA A 162 7.40 -13.05 10.02
N ALA A 163 8.25 -12.35 9.25
CA ALA A 163 8.73 -11.03 9.63
C ALA A 163 7.58 -10.00 9.66
N ALA A 164 6.73 -10.00 8.63
CA ALA A 164 5.64 -9.05 8.48
C ALA A 164 4.47 -9.29 9.46
N SER A 165 4.38 -10.48 10.05
CA SER A 165 3.32 -10.80 11.03
C SER A 165 3.73 -10.71 12.48
N ARG A 166 5.04 -10.60 12.79
CA ARG A 166 5.58 -10.70 14.16
C ARG A 166 4.99 -9.71 15.14
N ASP A 167 4.96 -8.43 14.76
CA ASP A 167 4.46 -7.32 15.60
C ASP A 167 3.34 -6.57 14.88
N ALA A 168 2.61 -7.27 13.99
CA ALA A 168 1.62 -6.66 13.15
C ALA A 168 0.32 -6.38 13.90
N GLU A 169 -0.08 -5.11 13.93
CA GLU A 169 -1.36 -4.70 14.48
C GLU A 169 -2.51 -5.09 13.55
N LEU A 170 -3.64 -5.47 14.15
CA LEU A 170 -4.90 -5.77 13.45
C LEU A 170 -4.77 -6.90 12.40
N LEU A 171 -3.83 -7.83 12.62
CA LEU A 171 -3.67 -9.02 11.79
C LEU A 171 -4.91 -9.93 11.91
N VAL A 172 -5.48 -10.30 10.78
CA VAL A 172 -6.58 -11.28 10.69
C VAL A 172 -6.03 -12.69 10.56
N GLY A 173 -5.07 -12.89 9.66
CA GLY A 173 -4.45 -14.17 9.42
C GLY A 173 -3.39 -14.14 8.34
N THR A 174 -2.65 -15.24 8.25
CA THR A 174 -1.62 -15.45 7.23
C THR A 174 -1.73 -16.83 6.62
N SER A 175 -1.23 -16.96 5.40
CA SER A 175 -1.11 -18.25 4.72
C SER A 175 0.18 -18.31 3.91
N VAL A 176 0.81 -19.49 3.88
CA VAL A 176 1.90 -19.79 2.97
C VAL A 176 1.55 -21.04 2.20
N ILE A 177 1.50 -20.93 0.88
CA ILE A 177 1.19 -22.03 -0.05
C ILE A 177 2.48 -22.39 -0.81
N PRO A 178 3.22 -23.44 -0.40
CA PRO A 178 4.52 -23.76 -1.00
C PRO A 178 4.44 -24.13 -2.49
N ARG A 179 3.35 -24.75 -2.90
CA ARG A 179 3.11 -25.19 -4.29
C ARG A 179 1.65 -24.92 -4.65
N PRO A 180 1.28 -23.67 -4.95
CA PRO A 180 -0.08 -23.35 -5.35
C PRO A 180 -0.43 -24.08 -6.65
N ALA A 181 -1.68 -24.54 -6.77
CA ALA A 181 -2.18 -25.01 -8.05
C ALA A 181 -2.10 -23.88 -9.07
N GLN A 182 -1.76 -24.19 -10.33
CA GLN A 182 -1.56 -23.20 -11.37
C GLN A 182 -2.78 -22.27 -11.52
N GLN A 183 -4.00 -22.81 -11.46
CA GLN A 183 -5.22 -22.02 -11.54
C GLN A 183 -5.38 -21.03 -10.37
N VAL A 184 -4.95 -21.43 -9.15
CA VAL A 184 -4.96 -20.55 -7.97
C VAL A 184 -3.93 -19.43 -8.15
N PHE A 185 -2.71 -19.77 -8.58
CA PHE A 185 -1.68 -18.75 -8.82
C PHE A 185 -2.13 -17.72 -9.87
N GLN A 186 -2.70 -18.20 -10.99
CA GLN A 186 -3.21 -17.34 -12.05
C GLN A 186 -4.36 -16.42 -11.61
N SER A 187 -5.16 -16.84 -10.63
CA SER A 187 -6.25 -16.00 -10.11
C SER A 187 -5.78 -14.83 -9.24
N LEU A 188 -4.49 -14.80 -8.87
CA LEU A 188 -3.88 -13.72 -8.10
C LEU A 188 -3.19 -12.68 -8.99
N LEU A 189 -3.09 -12.92 -10.28
CA LEU A 189 -2.48 -12.04 -11.27
C LEU A 189 -3.54 -11.21 -12.00
#